data_c4cb85da9835ad312dc104fb0d054435
#
_entry.id   c4cb85da9835ad312dc104fb0d054435
#
_cell.length_a   1.000
_cell.length_b   1.000
_cell.length_c   1.000
_cell.angle_alpha   90.00
_cell.angle_beta   90.00
_cell.angle_gamma   90.00
#
_symmetry.space_group_name_H-M   'P 1'
#
loop_
_entity.id
_entity.type
_entity.pdbx_description
1 polymer ?
#
loop_
_entity_poly.entity_id
_entity_poly.type
_entity_poly.pdbx_seq_one_letter_code
_entity_poly.pdbx_strand_id
1 'polypeptide(L)'
;MVKLIETVYNFLWGDLLIVPLPGGGTLPLSLLVILLIPAGVYFTIRTKFLPIRLFKDMVGALFEKKDEEQSALSVIQTLIVSTATRVGMGNLVGVVAAISAGGAGAVFWMWVTALIGSSTAFIEATLSQIYKEKDPLYGGYRGGPAYYIHRYFEEKSGKKKRYVLLSVLFAISGLICWCGISQVVSNSVASAFKNAFHIPPIYTTVILVILAAIIVLRKNATVKVLDIIVPIMAGFYLLITLFIIITNITQLPGVFERIFSEAFGFRQVAAGGFGAVLMNGIKRGLFSNEAGSGSAPCAAAAAVADNPVKVGLTQALGVFIDTLMICSCTAMIMLLTPAKLTEGLVGMDLLQKAMEYHLGSFGVIFIAVTLWLFSFSTFIGILFYARSNVAYLFGDNWFSQTAYKVLALAMLFVGGLAAYTIVWDLGDVGIGLMTIFNIIMLYPLSKKALNALKEYEKKKF
;
A
#
# COMPACT_ATOMS: atom_id res chain seq x y z
N MET A 1 -19.67 -2.58 -17.90
CA MET A 1 -18.74 -2.74 -16.77
C MET A 1 -17.71 -1.61 -16.73
N VAL A 2 -16.98 -1.31 -17.82
CA VAL A 2 -15.98 -0.23 -17.87
C VAL A 2 -16.59 1.13 -17.49
N LYS A 3 -17.68 1.57 -18.09
CA LYS A 3 -18.37 2.82 -17.73
C LYS A 3 -18.76 2.93 -16.24
N LEU A 4 -19.13 1.82 -15.60
CA LEU A 4 -19.45 1.82 -14.16
C LEU A 4 -18.19 2.07 -13.33
N ILE A 5 -17.07 1.40 -13.68
CA ILE A 5 -15.79 1.59 -13.02
C ILE A 5 -15.33 3.04 -13.18
N GLU A 6 -15.38 3.59 -14.40
CA GLU A 6 -15.03 4.99 -14.67
C GLU A 6 -15.91 5.97 -13.88
N THR A 7 -17.22 5.72 -13.79
CA THR A 7 -18.15 6.57 -13.02
C THR A 7 -17.78 6.57 -11.53
N VAL A 8 -17.52 5.38 -10.95
CA VAL A 8 -17.13 5.27 -9.54
C VAL A 8 -15.74 5.85 -9.33
N TYR A 9 -14.81 5.61 -10.25
CA TYR A 9 -13.48 6.21 -10.21
C TYR A 9 -13.53 7.73 -10.17
N ASN A 10 -14.31 8.35 -11.09
CA ASN A 10 -14.48 9.80 -11.15
C ASN A 10 -15.18 10.38 -9.91
N PHE A 11 -16.10 9.65 -9.31
CA PHE A 11 -16.69 10.04 -8.03
C PHE A 11 -15.68 10.04 -6.88
N LEU A 12 -14.77 9.08 -6.84
CA LEU A 12 -13.79 8.92 -5.77
C LEU A 12 -12.58 9.86 -5.94
N TRP A 13 -12.05 9.91 -7.15
CA TRP A 13 -10.79 10.55 -7.50
C TRP A 13 -10.91 11.76 -8.40
N GLY A 14 -12.09 12.00 -8.97
CA GLY A 14 -12.37 13.21 -9.78
C GLY A 14 -12.52 14.46 -8.90
N ASP A 15 -12.58 15.60 -9.56
CA ASP A 15 -12.67 16.93 -8.93
C ASP A 15 -14.06 17.15 -8.33
N LEU A 16 -14.21 16.84 -7.04
CA LEU A 16 -15.46 17.05 -6.31
C LEU A 16 -15.63 18.52 -5.89
N LEU A 17 -14.54 19.16 -5.49
CA LEU A 17 -14.53 20.56 -5.03
C LEU A 17 -13.36 21.27 -5.71
N ILE A 18 -13.65 22.42 -6.31
CA ILE A 18 -12.64 23.28 -6.93
C ILE A 18 -12.50 24.53 -6.07
N VAL A 19 -11.35 24.67 -5.38
CA VAL A 19 -11.07 25.82 -4.52
C VAL A 19 -10.24 26.83 -5.30
N PRO A 20 -10.71 28.08 -5.46
CA PRO A 20 -9.91 29.13 -6.08
C PRO A 20 -8.73 29.51 -5.17
N LEU A 21 -7.54 29.65 -5.76
CA LEU A 21 -6.33 30.02 -5.05
C LEU A 21 -6.06 31.53 -5.14
N PRO A 22 -5.55 32.17 -4.04
CA PRO A 22 -5.07 33.54 -4.12
C PRO A 22 -3.91 33.64 -5.14
N GLY A 23 -4.06 34.49 -6.15
CA GLY A 23 -3.03 34.65 -7.20
C GLY A 23 -3.40 34.05 -8.56
N GLY A 24 -4.59 33.49 -8.69
CA GLY A 24 -5.09 32.89 -9.93
C GLY A 24 -4.67 31.42 -10.06
N GLY A 25 -5.63 30.57 -10.23
CA GLY A 25 -5.48 29.12 -10.27
C GLY A 25 -6.55 28.45 -9.44
N THR A 26 -6.71 27.15 -9.63
CA THR A 26 -7.69 26.35 -8.89
C THR A 26 -7.02 25.13 -8.27
N LEU A 27 -7.48 24.76 -7.07
CA LEU A 27 -7.11 23.51 -6.40
C LEU A 27 -8.29 22.54 -6.50
N PRO A 28 -8.25 21.58 -7.41
CA PRO A 28 -9.24 20.52 -7.47
C PRO A 28 -8.98 19.53 -6.32
N LEU A 29 -10.03 19.19 -5.58
CA LEU A 29 -9.99 18.24 -4.48
C LEU A 29 -10.95 17.09 -4.75
N SER A 30 -10.44 15.88 -4.71
CA SER A 30 -11.27 14.68 -4.77
C SER A 30 -11.86 14.35 -3.40
N LEU A 31 -12.92 13.53 -3.41
CA LEU A 31 -13.53 13.01 -2.18
C LEU A 31 -12.49 12.36 -1.26
N LEU A 32 -11.59 11.56 -1.82
CA LEU A 32 -10.58 10.85 -1.02
C LEU A 32 -9.51 11.76 -0.44
N VAL A 33 -9.09 12.80 -1.15
CA VAL A 33 -8.17 13.81 -0.60
C VAL A 33 -8.82 14.54 0.59
N ILE A 34 -10.11 14.93 0.44
CA ILE A 34 -10.89 15.59 1.50
C ILE A 34 -11.06 14.69 2.74
N LEU A 35 -11.10 13.38 2.57
CA LEU A 35 -11.22 12.44 3.69
C LEU A 35 -9.87 12.10 4.33
N LEU A 36 -8.85 11.80 3.52
CA LEU A 36 -7.57 11.28 3.99
C LEU A 36 -6.71 12.33 4.71
N ILE A 37 -6.59 13.53 4.12
CA ILE A 37 -5.71 14.57 4.69
C ILE A 37 -6.23 15.03 6.06
N PRO A 38 -7.51 15.42 6.22
CA PRO A 38 -8.02 15.79 7.53
C PRO A 38 -7.97 14.65 8.53
N ALA A 39 -8.24 13.40 8.12
CA ALA A 39 -8.14 12.26 9.02
C ALA A 39 -6.70 12.02 9.49
N GLY A 40 -5.73 12.06 8.59
CA GLY A 40 -4.31 11.91 8.92
C GLY A 40 -3.84 13.01 9.90
N VAL A 41 -4.20 14.26 9.63
CA VAL A 41 -3.90 15.40 10.52
C VAL A 41 -4.59 15.22 11.88
N TYR A 42 -5.88 14.87 11.89
CA TYR A 42 -6.64 14.63 13.12
C TYR A 42 -5.98 13.55 13.99
N PHE A 43 -5.65 12.38 13.43
CA PHE A 43 -5.03 11.31 14.18
C PHE A 43 -3.60 11.64 14.60
N THR A 44 -2.84 12.39 13.79
CA THR A 44 -1.52 12.89 14.18
C THR A 44 -1.58 13.80 15.40
N ILE A 45 -2.52 14.73 15.43
CA ILE A 45 -2.73 15.61 16.60
C ILE A 45 -3.23 14.79 17.80
N ARG A 46 -4.21 13.90 17.62
CA ARG A 46 -4.80 13.09 18.69
C ARG A 46 -3.80 12.13 19.33
N THR A 47 -2.85 11.62 18.57
CA THR A 47 -1.75 10.77 19.05
C THR A 47 -0.54 11.56 19.52
N LYS A 48 -0.63 12.92 19.53
CA LYS A 48 0.44 13.84 19.93
C LYS A 48 1.73 13.61 19.13
N PHE A 49 1.62 13.61 17.80
CA PHE A 49 2.75 13.39 16.90
C PHE A 49 3.51 12.08 17.20
N LEU A 50 2.75 11.00 17.40
CA LEU A 50 3.25 9.66 17.76
C LEU A 50 4.46 9.21 16.92
N PRO A 51 4.51 9.37 15.58
CA PRO A 51 5.62 8.91 14.78
C PRO A 51 6.96 9.53 15.15
N ILE A 52 6.96 10.76 15.66
CA ILE A 52 8.18 11.45 16.10
C ILE A 52 8.47 11.06 17.56
N ARG A 53 7.47 11.18 18.42
CA ARG A 53 7.61 11.03 19.85
C ARG A 53 7.93 9.61 20.31
N LEU A 54 7.36 8.61 19.65
CA LEU A 54 7.52 7.19 19.96
C LEU A 54 8.35 6.44 18.92
N PHE A 55 9.21 7.13 18.17
CA PHE A 55 10.04 6.49 17.14
C PHE A 55 10.92 5.37 17.71
N LYS A 56 11.54 5.61 18.89
CA LYS A 56 12.34 4.59 19.59
C LYS A 56 11.51 3.35 19.95
N ASP A 57 10.25 3.55 20.33
CA ASP A 57 9.33 2.46 20.68
C ASP A 57 8.88 1.68 19.44
N MET A 58 8.70 2.36 18.31
CA MET A 58 8.41 1.72 17.03
C MET A 58 9.52 0.75 16.64
N VAL A 59 10.78 1.17 16.77
CA VAL A 59 11.95 0.32 16.50
C VAL A 59 12.10 -0.77 17.57
N GLY A 60 11.93 -0.42 18.85
CA GLY A 60 12.02 -1.38 19.97
C GLY A 60 11.01 -2.53 19.87
N ALA A 61 9.78 -2.24 19.43
CA ALA A 61 8.74 -3.25 19.26
C ALA A 61 9.07 -4.33 18.21
N LEU A 62 10.02 -4.10 17.31
CA LEU A 62 10.48 -5.11 16.35
C LEU A 62 11.25 -6.26 17.02
N PHE A 63 11.95 -5.97 18.12
CA PHE A 63 12.84 -6.93 18.78
C PHE A 63 12.16 -7.69 19.93
N GLU A 64 10.85 -7.55 20.05
CA GLU A 64 10.09 -8.26 21.07
C GLU A 64 10.05 -9.76 20.78
N LYS A 65 10.35 -10.57 21.83
CA LYS A 65 10.34 -12.03 21.74
C LYS A 65 8.89 -12.54 21.63
N LYS A 66 8.71 -13.58 20.83
CA LYS A 66 7.46 -14.29 20.62
C LYS A 66 7.18 -15.20 21.82
N ASP A 67 5.97 -15.12 22.38
CA ASP A 67 5.44 -16.20 23.21
C ASP A 67 5.08 -17.41 22.33
N GLU A 68 5.33 -18.65 22.81
CA GLU A 68 5.37 -19.88 22.01
C GLU A 68 4.00 -20.43 21.56
N GLU A 69 3.10 -19.62 21.00
CA GLU A 69 1.96 -20.16 20.25
C GLU A 69 2.38 -20.50 18.81
N GLN A 70 2.51 -21.80 18.51
CA GLN A 70 3.11 -22.34 17.28
C GLN A 70 2.47 -21.91 15.94
N SER A 71 1.23 -21.40 15.93
CA SER A 71 0.50 -21.04 14.71
C SER A 71 0.37 -19.53 14.46
N ALA A 72 0.82 -18.70 15.39
CA ALA A 72 0.66 -17.25 15.33
C ALA A 72 1.93 -16.54 14.84
N LEU A 73 1.76 -15.38 14.20
CA LEU A 73 2.87 -14.58 13.70
C LEU A 73 3.45 -13.73 14.82
N SER A 74 4.78 -13.59 14.85
CA SER A 74 5.45 -12.60 15.70
C SER A 74 5.18 -11.17 15.19
N VAL A 75 5.47 -10.15 16.03
CA VAL A 75 5.32 -8.74 15.64
C VAL A 75 6.16 -8.41 14.41
N ILE A 76 7.41 -8.90 14.37
CA ILE A 76 8.30 -8.70 13.22
C ILE A 76 7.80 -9.46 11.97
N GLN A 77 7.33 -10.70 12.10
CA GLN A 77 6.75 -11.44 10.97
C GLN A 77 5.51 -10.74 10.41
N THR A 78 4.67 -10.17 11.28
CA THR A 78 3.51 -9.40 10.86
C THR A 78 3.91 -8.11 10.16
N LEU A 79 4.96 -7.43 10.61
CA LEU A 79 5.53 -6.30 9.88
C LEU A 79 6.04 -6.75 8.51
N ILE A 80 6.78 -7.85 8.41
CA ILE A 80 7.28 -8.37 7.13
C ILE A 80 6.13 -8.71 6.18
N VAL A 81 5.06 -9.36 6.66
CA VAL A 81 3.88 -9.64 5.82
C VAL A 81 3.20 -8.36 5.34
N SER A 82 2.99 -7.39 6.21
CA SER A 82 2.43 -6.11 5.79
C SER A 82 3.41 -5.28 4.94
N THR A 83 4.71 -5.43 5.18
CA THR A 83 5.76 -4.82 4.37
C THR A 83 5.89 -5.51 3.00
N ALA A 84 5.64 -6.81 2.91
CA ALA A 84 5.65 -7.54 1.64
C ALA A 84 4.58 -7.08 0.64
N THR A 85 3.49 -6.51 1.13
CA THR A 85 2.48 -5.85 0.29
C THR A 85 2.81 -4.39 0.04
N ARG A 86 3.27 -3.67 1.04
CA ARG A 86 3.69 -2.27 0.95
C ARG A 86 5.01 -2.13 0.20
N VAL A 87 6.10 -2.73 0.70
CA VAL A 87 7.40 -2.81 -0.02
C VAL A 87 7.29 -3.88 -1.09
N GLY A 88 6.59 -3.54 -2.13
CA GLY A 88 6.25 -4.41 -3.24
C GLY A 88 6.23 -3.63 -4.55
N MET A 89 5.38 -4.04 -5.44
CA MET A 89 5.25 -3.35 -6.72
C MET A 89 4.82 -1.88 -6.57
N GLY A 90 4.08 -1.52 -5.52
CA GLY A 90 3.60 -0.15 -5.27
C GLY A 90 4.73 0.87 -5.19
N ASN A 91 5.87 0.50 -4.60
CA ASN A 91 7.04 1.36 -4.47
C ASN A 91 7.77 1.62 -5.80
N LEU A 92 7.65 0.72 -6.76
CA LEU A 92 8.21 0.92 -8.10
C LEU A 92 7.14 1.53 -9.02
N VAL A 93 6.11 0.77 -9.31
CA VAL A 93 5.09 1.13 -10.30
C VAL A 93 4.23 2.29 -9.85
N GLY A 94 3.90 2.38 -8.54
CA GLY A 94 3.15 3.48 -7.96
C GLY A 94 3.90 4.81 -8.01
N VAL A 95 5.21 4.81 -7.69
CA VAL A 95 6.05 6.01 -7.77
C VAL A 95 6.24 6.46 -9.21
N VAL A 96 6.45 5.50 -10.13
CA VAL A 96 6.49 5.79 -11.56
C VAL A 96 5.20 6.46 -12.03
N ALA A 97 4.05 5.93 -11.64
CA ALA A 97 2.74 6.51 -11.97
C ALA A 97 2.55 7.90 -11.34
N ALA A 98 3.05 8.12 -10.11
CA ALA A 98 3.01 9.43 -9.46
C ALA A 98 3.81 10.47 -10.23
N ILE A 99 5.06 10.14 -10.59
CA ILE A 99 5.98 11.08 -11.26
C ILE A 99 5.55 11.32 -12.71
N SER A 100 5.12 10.29 -13.44
CA SER A 100 4.69 10.46 -14.84
C SER A 100 3.42 11.31 -14.97
N ALA A 101 2.48 11.23 -14.03
CA ALA A 101 1.22 11.97 -14.06
C ALA A 101 1.24 13.28 -13.25
N GLY A 102 2.03 13.35 -12.17
CA GLY A 102 2.08 14.49 -11.25
C GLY A 102 3.41 15.22 -11.19
N GLY A 103 4.43 14.79 -11.96
CA GLY A 103 5.77 15.38 -11.89
C GLY A 103 6.53 15.06 -10.61
N ALA A 104 7.69 15.72 -10.41
CA ALA A 104 8.55 15.51 -9.25
C ALA A 104 7.85 15.93 -7.94
N GLY A 105 7.00 16.95 -7.98
CA GLY A 105 6.27 17.45 -6.81
C GLY A 105 5.31 16.41 -6.19
N ALA A 106 4.85 15.41 -6.94
CA ALA A 106 4.04 14.33 -6.41
C ALA A 106 4.77 13.53 -5.32
N VAL A 107 6.10 13.43 -5.38
CA VAL A 107 6.93 12.77 -4.36
C VAL A 107 6.80 13.48 -3.00
N PHE A 108 6.78 14.79 -2.97
CA PHE A 108 6.55 15.56 -1.74
C PHE A 108 5.20 15.19 -1.10
N TRP A 109 4.14 15.12 -1.88
CA TRP A 109 2.81 14.76 -1.37
C TRP A 109 2.71 13.29 -0.95
N MET A 110 3.47 12.39 -1.56
CA MET A 110 3.65 11.02 -1.04
C MET A 110 4.29 11.05 0.36
N TRP A 111 5.34 11.86 0.58
CA TRP A 111 5.95 12.00 1.90
C TRP A 111 4.97 12.57 2.95
N VAL A 112 4.19 13.58 2.58
CA VAL A 112 3.17 14.15 3.44
C VAL A 112 2.15 13.08 3.85
N THR A 113 1.64 12.29 2.91
CA THR A 113 0.71 11.21 3.22
C THR A 113 1.31 10.15 4.13
N ALA A 114 2.60 9.84 3.99
CA ALA A 114 3.27 8.90 4.89
C ALA A 114 3.40 9.46 6.31
N LEU A 115 3.80 10.72 6.45
CA LEU A 115 3.97 11.36 7.76
C LEU A 115 2.66 11.41 8.55
N ILE A 116 1.58 11.90 7.94
CA ILE A 116 0.28 11.99 8.60
C ILE A 116 -0.42 10.63 8.65
N GLY A 117 -0.24 9.79 7.62
CA GLY A 117 -0.86 8.48 7.50
C GLY A 117 -0.32 7.47 8.51
N SER A 118 0.93 7.62 8.97
CA SER A 118 1.51 6.68 9.95
C SER A 118 0.73 6.68 11.28
N SER A 119 0.19 7.82 11.71
CA SER A 119 -0.71 7.90 12.87
C SER A 119 -2.05 7.21 12.61
N THR A 120 -2.56 7.27 11.38
CA THR A 120 -3.76 6.53 10.98
C THR A 120 -3.49 5.02 11.00
N ALA A 121 -2.38 4.57 10.42
CA ALA A 121 -1.97 3.17 10.43
C ALA A 121 -1.79 2.61 11.84
N PHE A 122 -1.28 3.43 12.78
CA PHE A 122 -1.22 3.10 14.20
C PHE A 122 -2.63 2.80 14.77
N ILE A 123 -3.60 3.69 14.54
CA ILE A 123 -4.98 3.53 15.04
C ILE A 123 -5.61 2.26 14.44
N GLU A 124 -5.52 2.08 13.13
CA GLU A 124 -6.07 0.92 12.41
C GLU A 124 -5.53 -0.40 12.95
N ALA A 125 -4.22 -0.52 13.08
CA ALA A 125 -3.57 -1.75 13.51
C ALA A 125 -3.83 -2.04 14.99
N THR A 126 -3.86 -1.02 15.84
CA THR A 126 -4.22 -1.16 17.26
C THR A 126 -5.66 -1.64 17.41
N LEU A 127 -6.60 -1.07 16.64
CA LEU A 127 -8.00 -1.54 16.63
C LEU A 127 -8.11 -2.98 16.13
N SER A 128 -7.36 -3.34 15.11
CA SER A 128 -7.36 -4.69 14.57
C SER A 128 -6.88 -5.72 15.60
N GLN A 129 -5.90 -5.37 16.43
CA GLN A 129 -5.45 -6.20 17.53
C GLN A 129 -6.47 -6.30 18.67
N ILE A 130 -7.17 -5.20 19.00
CA ILE A 130 -8.21 -5.19 20.05
C ILE A 130 -9.40 -6.08 19.67
N TYR A 131 -9.75 -6.12 18.38
CA TYR A 131 -10.92 -6.82 17.87
C TYR A 131 -10.62 -8.09 17.06
N LYS A 132 -9.40 -8.63 17.16
CA LYS A 132 -9.03 -9.86 16.46
C LYS A 132 -9.81 -11.06 16.98
N GLU A 133 -10.02 -12.03 16.11
CA GLU A 133 -10.69 -13.29 16.41
C GLU A 133 -9.78 -14.47 16.06
N LYS A 134 -10.02 -15.64 16.68
CA LYS A 134 -9.33 -16.88 16.27
C LYS A 134 -9.71 -17.24 14.83
N ASP A 135 -8.73 -17.70 14.07
CA ASP A 135 -8.94 -18.18 12.69
C ASP A 135 -9.02 -19.72 12.70
N PRO A 136 -10.23 -20.30 12.54
CA PRO A 136 -10.41 -21.76 12.64
C PRO A 136 -9.85 -22.51 11.43
N LEU A 137 -9.66 -21.85 10.26
CA LEU A 137 -9.18 -22.52 9.06
C LEU A 137 -7.65 -22.53 8.97
N TYR A 138 -7.02 -21.39 9.26
CA TYR A 138 -5.58 -21.19 9.09
C TYR A 138 -4.81 -21.27 10.41
N GLY A 139 -5.52 -21.25 11.54
CA GLY A 139 -4.93 -21.10 12.87
C GLY A 139 -4.46 -19.66 13.16
N GLY A 140 -4.11 -19.40 14.42
CA GLY A 140 -3.75 -18.04 14.86
C GLY A 140 -4.96 -17.10 14.91
N TYR A 141 -4.78 -15.88 14.40
CA TYR A 141 -5.79 -14.82 14.49
C TYR A 141 -6.07 -14.18 13.12
N ARG A 142 -7.26 -13.61 12.98
CA ARG A 142 -7.72 -12.79 11.86
C ARG A 142 -8.46 -11.56 12.37
N GLY A 143 -8.64 -10.56 11.53
CA GLY A 143 -9.33 -9.32 11.86
C GLY A 143 -9.26 -8.32 10.71
N GLY A 144 -9.22 -7.06 11.05
CA GLY A 144 -9.24 -5.95 10.12
C GLY A 144 -10.54 -5.17 10.19
N PRO A 145 -10.77 -4.20 9.30
CA PRO A 145 -11.92 -3.29 9.37
C PRO A 145 -13.28 -3.97 9.38
N ALA A 146 -13.47 -5.04 8.59
CA ALA A 146 -14.74 -5.77 8.60
C ALA A 146 -15.12 -6.25 10.01
N TYR A 147 -14.12 -6.64 10.81
CA TYR A 147 -14.32 -7.15 12.17
C TYR A 147 -14.51 -6.03 13.19
N TYR A 148 -13.63 -5.01 13.23
CA TYR A 148 -13.79 -3.95 14.24
C TYR A 148 -14.99 -3.04 13.98
N ILE A 149 -15.38 -2.84 12.71
CA ILE A 149 -16.63 -2.13 12.37
C ILE A 149 -17.84 -2.96 12.84
N HIS A 150 -17.84 -4.27 12.57
CA HIS A 150 -18.91 -5.16 13.00
C HIS A 150 -19.09 -5.11 14.52
N ARG A 151 -18.01 -5.30 15.25
CA ARG A 151 -18.02 -5.29 16.73
C ARG A 151 -18.45 -3.95 17.31
N TYR A 152 -18.06 -2.84 16.70
CA TYR A 152 -18.52 -1.52 17.12
C TYR A 152 -20.04 -1.40 17.08
N PHE A 153 -20.70 -1.89 16.03
CA PHE A 153 -22.16 -1.84 15.92
C PHE A 153 -22.85 -2.83 16.85
N GLU A 154 -22.25 -3.98 17.14
CA GLU A 154 -22.76 -4.91 18.17
C GLU A 154 -22.70 -4.26 19.55
N GLU A 155 -21.57 -3.71 19.94
CA GLU A 155 -21.39 -3.01 21.23
C GLU A 155 -22.38 -1.84 21.39
N LYS A 156 -22.55 -1.03 20.34
CA LYS A 156 -23.45 0.11 20.37
C LYS A 156 -24.93 -0.28 20.46
N SER A 157 -25.32 -1.40 19.84
CA SER A 157 -26.71 -1.86 19.82
C SER A 157 -27.05 -2.80 20.98
N GLY A 158 -26.05 -3.33 21.68
CA GLY A 158 -26.22 -4.37 22.72
C GLY A 158 -26.71 -5.73 22.18
N LYS A 159 -26.76 -5.90 20.84
CA LYS A 159 -27.30 -7.09 20.17
C LYS A 159 -26.28 -7.67 19.21
N LYS A 160 -26.12 -8.99 19.23
CA LYS A 160 -25.35 -9.71 18.19
C LYS A 160 -26.02 -9.52 16.83
N LYS A 161 -25.19 -9.30 15.80
CA LYS A 161 -25.64 -9.13 14.42
C LYS A 161 -24.96 -10.19 13.55
N ARG A 162 -25.71 -10.72 12.58
CA ARG A 162 -25.11 -11.64 11.60
C ARG A 162 -24.20 -10.90 10.62
N TYR A 163 -24.65 -9.75 10.15
CA TYR A 163 -23.92 -8.86 9.24
C TYR A 163 -24.16 -7.41 9.61
N VAL A 164 -23.17 -6.57 9.34
CA VAL A 164 -23.24 -5.11 9.41
C VAL A 164 -22.95 -4.57 8.01
N LEU A 165 -23.84 -3.73 7.49
CA LEU A 165 -23.75 -3.23 6.11
C LEU A 165 -22.38 -2.62 5.78
N LEU A 166 -21.87 -1.74 6.64
CA LEU A 166 -20.56 -1.10 6.41
C LEU A 166 -19.40 -2.10 6.41
N SER A 167 -19.46 -3.15 7.24
CA SER A 167 -18.47 -4.23 7.24
C SER A 167 -18.53 -5.07 5.97
N VAL A 168 -19.74 -5.35 5.47
CA VAL A 168 -19.96 -6.06 4.21
C VAL A 168 -19.43 -5.24 3.03
N LEU A 169 -19.76 -3.94 3.00
CA LEU A 169 -19.30 -3.03 1.93
C LEU A 169 -17.77 -2.91 1.95
N PHE A 170 -17.14 -2.77 3.13
CA PHE A 170 -15.69 -2.79 3.24
C PHE A 170 -15.09 -4.10 2.72
N ALA A 171 -15.63 -5.25 3.15
CA ALA A 171 -15.10 -6.55 2.75
C ALA A 171 -15.20 -6.78 1.23
N ILE A 172 -16.32 -6.43 0.60
CA ILE A 172 -16.50 -6.50 -0.85
C ILE A 172 -15.51 -5.58 -1.56
N SER A 173 -15.39 -4.32 -1.10
CA SER A 173 -14.47 -3.35 -1.69
C SER A 173 -13.02 -3.83 -1.65
N GLY A 174 -12.62 -4.49 -0.55
CA GLY A 174 -11.29 -5.10 -0.42
C GLY A 174 -11.07 -6.23 -1.43
N LEU A 175 -12.03 -7.11 -1.61
CA LEU A 175 -11.92 -8.20 -2.58
C LEU A 175 -11.83 -7.65 -4.02
N ILE A 176 -12.56 -6.58 -4.35
CA ILE A 176 -12.46 -5.90 -5.65
C ILE A 176 -11.09 -5.24 -5.81
N CYS A 177 -10.60 -4.54 -4.78
CA CYS A 177 -9.30 -3.90 -4.77
C CYS A 177 -8.17 -4.90 -5.10
N TRP A 178 -8.13 -6.02 -4.40
CA TRP A 178 -7.06 -7.01 -4.58
C TRP A 178 -7.16 -7.76 -5.91
N CYS A 179 -8.35 -7.88 -6.50
CA CYS A 179 -8.49 -8.30 -7.90
C CYS A 179 -7.84 -7.29 -8.86
N GLY A 180 -8.04 -5.99 -8.65
CA GLY A 180 -7.40 -4.93 -9.43
C GLY A 180 -5.89 -4.92 -9.26
N ILE A 181 -5.40 -5.01 -8.01
CA ILE A 181 -3.95 -5.09 -7.74
C ILE A 181 -3.32 -6.31 -8.41
N SER A 182 -4.01 -7.47 -8.44
CA SER A 182 -3.53 -8.65 -9.16
C SER A 182 -3.29 -8.39 -10.65
N GLN A 183 -4.15 -7.57 -11.26
CA GLN A 183 -3.96 -7.16 -12.67
C GLN A 183 -2.74 -6.26 -12.85
N VAL A 184 -2.56 -5.25 -11.98
CA VAL A 184 -1.40 -4.35 -12.04
C VAL A 184 -0.09 -5.12 -11.84
N VAL A 185 -0.07 -6.09 -10.92
CA VAL A 185 1.07 -6.99 -10.67
C VAL A 185 1.55 -7.65 -11.96
N SER A 186 0.68 -8.37 -12.64
CA SER A 186 1.08 -9.12 -13.84
C SER A 186 1.37 -8.22 -15.04
N ASN A 187 0.63 -7.12 -15.19
CA ASN A 187 0.87 -6.14 -16.26
C ASN A 187 2.28 -5.55 -16.16
N SER A 188 2.66 -5.12 -14.98
CA SER A 188 3.97 -4.50 -14.74
C SER A 188 5.12 -5.49 -14.94
N VAL A 189 4.97 -6.72 -14.45
CA VAL A 189 5.98 -7.78 -14.65
C VAL A 189 6.11 -8.14 -16.11
N ALA A 190 5.00 -8.33 -16.84
CA ALA A 190 5.01 -8.67 -18.26
C ALA A 190 5.68 -7.58 -19.09
N SER A 191 5.41 -6.28 -18.80
CA SER A 191 6.06 -5.16 -19.44
C SER A 191 7.57 -5.13 -19.15
N ALA A 192 7.97 -5.29 -17.89
CA ALA A 192 9.38 -5.26 -17.50
C ALA A 192 10.21 -6.40 -18.14
N PHE A 193 9.64 -7.59 -18.24
CA PHE A 193 10.30 -8.75 -18.89
C PHE A 193 10.36 -8.61 -20.41
N LYS A 194 9.32 -8.03 -21.02
CA LYS A 194 9.36 -7.68 -22.43
C LYS A 194 10.54 -6.72 -22.74
N ASN A 195 10.73 -5.71 -21.89
CA ASN A 195 11.80 -4.73 -22.09
C ASN A 195 13.20 -5.32 -21.84
N ALA A 196 13.34 -6.13 -20.79
CA ALA A 196 14.64 -6.68 -20.39
C ALA A 196 15.11 -7.87 -21.23
N PHE A 197 14.18 -8.75 -21.62
CA PHE A 197 14.51 -10.04 -22.24
C PHE A 197 13.83 -10.28 -23.60
N HIS A 198 13.06 -9.29 -24.08
CA HIS A 198 12.26 -9.39 -25.32
C HIS A 198 11.25 -10.56 -25.32
N ILE A 199 10.84 -11.01 -24.13
CA ILE A 199 9.87 -12.09 -23.96
C ILE A 199 8.47 -11.53 -24.19
N PRO A 200 7.65 -12.11 -25.09
CA PRO A 200 6.26 -11.70 -25.26
C PRO A 200 5.47 -11.79 -23.93
N PRO A 201 4.60 -10.80 -23.61
CA PRO A 201 3.87 -10.72 -22.34
C PRO A 201 3.12 -12.00 -21.96
N ILE A 202 2.60 -12.74 -22.94
CA ILE A 202 1.84 -13.98 -22.71
C ILE A 202 2.68 -15.04 -21.98
N TYR A 203 3.94 -15.25 -22.37
CA TYR A 203 4.79 -16.26 -21.74
C TYR A 203 5.14 -15.88 -20.30
N THR A 204 5.51 -14.63 -20.08
CA THR A 204 5.78 -14.12 -18.72
C THR A 204 4.55 -14.26 -17.82
N THR A 205 3.37 -13.90 -18.35
CA THR A 205 2.10 -14.00 -17.62
C THR A 205 1.75 -15.44 -17.27
N VAL A 206 1.86 -16.36 -18.22
CA VAL A 206 1.56 -17.80 -17.99
C VAL A 206 2.50 -18.37 -16.93
N ILE A 207 3.81 -18.10 -17.02
CA ILE A 207 4.79 -18.57 -16.03
C ILE A 207 4.47 -18.00 -14.65
N LEU A 208 4.17 -16.69 -14.56
CA LEU A 208 3.82 -16.03 -13.31
C LEU A 208 2.57 -16.68 -12.68
N VAL A 209 1.52 -16.91 -13.47
CA VAL A 209 0.27 -17.53 -12.99
C VAL A 209 0.49 -18.95 -12.52
N ILE A 210 1.27 -19.76 -13.25
CA ILE A 210 1.58 -21.16 -12.87
C ILE A 210 2.34 -21.17 -11.54
N LEU A 211 3.40 -20.37 -11.40
CA LEU A 211 4.18 -20.30 -10.16
C LEU A 211 3.34 -19.80 -8.99
N ALA A 212 2.51 -18.77 -9.23
CA ALA A 212 1.58 -18.27 -8.22
C ALA A 212 0.57 -19.37 -7.81
N ALA A 213 -0.02 -20.10 -8.77
CA ALA A 213 -0.99 -21.16 -8.50
C ALA A 213 -0.39 -22.30 -7.65
N ILE A 214 0.84 -22.74 -7.97
CA ILE A 214 1.54 -23.79 -7.22
C ILE A 214 1.67 -23.41 -5.73
N ILE A 215 1.87 -22.14 -5.43
CA ILE A 215 2.05 -21.67 -4.06
C ILE A 215 0.72 -21.39 -3.38
N VAL A 216 -0.13 -20.55 -4.00
CA VAL A 216 -1.32 -20.03 -3.29
C VAL A 216 -2.45 -21.05 -3.16
N LEU A 217 -2.53 -22.06 -4.03
CA LEU A 217 -3.53 -23.13 -3.92
C LEU A 217 -3.21 -24.12 -2.80
N ARG A 218 -1.97 -24.13 -2.28
CA ARG A 218 -1.65 -24.91 -1.08
C ARG A 218 -2.35 -24.30 0.14
N LYS A 219 -2.77 -25.17 1.09
CA LYS A 219 -3.47 -24.74 2.30
C LYS A 219 -2.67 -23.76 3.16
N ASN A 220 -1.37 -23.98 3.28
CA ASN A 220 -0.44 -23.15 4.06
C ASN A 220 0.57 -22.48 3.11
N ALA A 221 0.09 -21.63 2.20
CA ALA A 221 0.96 -20.80 1.36
C ALA A 221 1.84 -19.91 2.26
N THR A 222 3.12 -20.11 2.18
CA THR A 222 4.05 -19.84 3.25
C THR A 222 4.46 -18.38 3.32
N VAL A 223 4.00 -17.70 4.35
CA VAL A 223 4.59 -16.46 4.89
C VAL A 223 6.13 -16.60 5.06
N LYS A 224 6.65 -17.80 5.39
CA LYS A 224 8.08 -18.05 5.56
C LYS A 224 8.97 -17.69 4.37
N VAL A 225 8.48 -17.82 3.15
CA VAL A 225 9.23 -17.41 1.96
C VAL A 225 9.38 -15.90 1.91
N LEU A 226 8.34 -15.17 2.30
CA LEU A 226 8.35 -13.71 2.36
C LEU A 226 9.31 -13.18 3.42
N ASP A 227 9.42 -13.87 4.56
CA ASP A 227 10.33 -13.50 5.66
C ASP A 227 11.80 -13.38 5.21
N ILE A 228 12.19 -14.11 4.17
CA ILE A 228 13.55 -14.12 3.63
C ILE A 228 13.67 -13.23 2.39
N ILE A 229 12.76 -13.37 1.44
CA ILE A 229 12.87 -12.70 0.13
C ILE A 229 12.70 -11.19 0.28
N VAL A 230 11.73 -10.71 1.07
CA VAL A 230 11.40 -9.29 1.16
C VAL A 230 12.55 -8.45 1.73
N PRO A 231 13.18 -8.80 2.88
CA PRO A 231 14.32 -8.05 3.38
C PRO A 231 15.53 -8.05 2.44
N ILE A 232 15.81 -9.20 1.78
CA ILE A 232 16.94 -9.32 0.86
C ILE A 232 16.75 -8.41 -0.34
N MET A 233 15.59 -8.49 -1.02
CA MET A 233 15.34 -7.66 -2.20
C MET A 233 15.27 -6.17 -1.86
N ALA A 234 14.67 -5.79 -0.72
CA ALA A 234 14.66 -4.41 -0.26
C ALA A 234 16.07 -3.90 0.03
N GLY A 235 16.91 -4.72 0.66
CA GLY A 235 18.31 -4.42 0.93
C GLY A 235 19.11 -4.19 -0.36
N PHE A 236 18.99 -5.07 -1.34
CA PHE A 236 19.65 -4.88 -2.64
C PHE A 236 19.17 -3.63 -3.37
N TYR A 237 17.86 -3.36 -3.32
CA TYR A 237 17.29 -2.17 -3.94
C TYR A 237 17.80 -0.88 -3.31
N LEU A 238 17.89 -0.85 -1.97
CA LEU A 238 18.48 0.26 -1.23
C LEU A 238 19.97 0.47 -1.57
N LEU A 239 20.76 -0.60 -1.64
CA LEU A 239 22.19 -0.51 -1.96
C LEU A 239 22.44 0.03 -3.38
N ILE A 240 21.69 -0.47 -4.35
CA ILE A 240 21.77 0.03 -5.74
C ILE A 240 21.36 1.50 -5.82
N THR A 241 20.28 1.88 -5.16
CA THR A 241 19.85 3.28 -5.13
C THR A 241 20.87 4.19 -4.46
N LEU A 242 21.43 3.74 -3.32
CA LEU A 242 22.46 4.49 -2.62
C LEU A 242 23.69 4.69 -3.51
N PHE A 243 24.10 3.68 -4.28
CA PHE A 243 25.16 3.80 -5.28
C PHE A 243 24.81 4.87 -6.33
N ILE A 244 23.61 4.86 -6.88
CA ILE A 244 23.16 5.87 -7.86
C ILE A 244 23.16 7.26 -7.25
N ILE A 245 22.70 7.43 -6.01
CA ILE A 245 22.71 8.73 -5.32
C ILE A 245 24.13 9.22 -5.10
N ILE A 246 25.05 8.38 -4.64
CA ILE A 246 26.44 8.77 -4.37
C ILE A 246 27.14 9.17 -5.65
N THR A 247 26.95 8.43 -6.73
CA THR A 247 27.58 8.75 -8.04
C THR A 247 27.01 10.01 -8.69
N ASN A 248 25.81 10.45 -8.29
CA ASN A 248 25.13 11.65 -8.78
C ASN A 248 24.90 12.70 -7.69
N ILE A 249 25.71 12.71 -6.62
CA ILE A 249 25.51 13.54 -5.43
C ILE A 249 25.40 15.04 -5.73
N THR A 250 26.11 15.51 -6.74
CA THR A 250 26.11 16.93 -7.17
C THR A 250 24.78 17.37 -7.78
N GLN A 251 23.98 16.45 -8.29
CA GLN A 251 22.66 16.73 -8.88
C GLN A 251 21.55 16.71 -7.82
N LEU A 252 21.80 16.13 -6.64
CA LEU A 252 20.80 15.91 -5.60
C LEU A 252 20.13 17.22 -5.11
N PRO A 253 20.86 18.35 -4.88
CA PRO A 253 20.20 19.62 -4.51
C PRO A 253 19.19 20.09 -5.55
N GLY A 254 19.49 19.95 -6.86
CA GLY A 254 18.57 20.29 -7.93
C GLY A 254 17.33 19.39 -8.00
N VAL A 255 17.46 18.12 -7.63
CA VAL A 255 16.33 17.20 -7.50
C VAL A 255 15.39 17.65 -6.38
N PHE A 256 15.91 17.99 -5.21
CA PHE A 256 15.09 18.51 -4.12
C PHE A 256 14.44 19.85 -4.46
N GLU A 257 15.20 20.79 -5.05
CA GLU A 257 14.63 22.05 -5.55
C GLU A 257 13.45 21.80 -6.49
N ARG A 258 13.59 20.85 -7.41
CA ARG A 258 12.55 20.47 -8.34
C ARG A 258 11.34 19.86 -7.60
N ILE A 259 11.54 18.93 -6.65
CA ILE A 259 10.48 18.34 -5.86
C ILE A 259 9.66 19.41 -5.13
N PHE A 260 10.34 20.32 -4.43
CA PHE A 260 9.65 21.36 -3.65
C PHE A 260 9.01 22.42 -4.55
N SER A 261 9.67 22.87 -5.61
CA SER A 261 9.11 23.89 -6.49
C SER A 261 7.88 23.40 -7.26
N GLU A 262 7.86 22.15 -7.72
CA GLU A 262 6.73 21.55 -8.39
C GLU A 262 5.60 21.21 -7.38
N ALA A 263 5.94 20.81 -6.14
CA ALA A 263 4.96 20.47 -5.11
C ALA A 263 4.03 21.63 -4.72
N PHE A 264 4.49 22.87 -4.86
CA PHE A 264 3.73 24.07 -4.51
C PHE A 264 3.32 24.90 -5.74
N GLY A 265 3.50 24.38 -6.95
CA GLY A 265 3.07 25.02 -8.17
C GLY A 265 3.95 26.20 -8.62
N PHE A 266 5.14 26.38 -8.04
CA PHE A 266 6.10 27.41 -8.46
C PHE A 266 6.69 27.15 -9.85
N ARG A 267 6.68 25.88 -10.30
CA ARG A 267 6.96 25.47 -11.67
C ARG A 267 5.82 24.60 -12.19
N GLN A 268 5.16 25.03 -13.25
CA GLN A 268 4.16 24.21 -13.92
C GLN A 268 4.89 23.24 -14.87
N VAL A 269 4.88 21.97 -14.54
CA VAL A 269 5.55 20.91 -15.33
C VAL A 269 4.57 19.83 -15.77
N ALA A 270 3.44 19.67 -15.09
CA ALA A 270 2.42 18.69 -15.45
C ALA A 270 1.23 19.36 -16.16
N ALA A 271 0.67 18.71 -17.16
CA ALA A 271 -0.47 19.20 -17.94
C ALA A 271 -1.75 19.50 -17.10
N GLY A 272 -1.80 19.01 -15.84
CA GLY A 272 -2.91 19.22 -14.90
C GLY A 272 -2.64 20.26 -13.80
N GLY A 273 -1.51 20.96 -13.78
CA GLY A 273 -1.19 21.97 -12.78
C GLY A 273 -1.04 21.41 -11.36
N PHE A 274 -1.12 22.29 -10.34
CA PHE A 274 -0.94 21.96 -8.92
C PHE A 274 -1.88 20.84 -8.42
N GLY A 275 -3.12 20.80 -8.90
CA GLY A 275 -4.08 19.78 -8.53
C GLY A 275 -3.67 18.36 -8.94
N ALA A 276 -3.10 18.20 -10.13
CA ALA A 276 -2.60 16.91 -10.59
C ALA A 276 -1.41 16.44 -9.75
N VAL A 277 -0.50 17.34 -9.38
CA VAL A 277 0.65 17.07 -8.50
C VAL A 277 0.17 16.54 -7.15
N LEU A 278 -0.72 17.28 -6.49
CA LEU A 278 -1.30 16.93 -5.20
C LEU A 278 -2.05 15.59 -5.26
N MET A 279 -2.97 15.47 -6.24
CA MET A 279 -3.82 14.29 -6.40
C MET A 279 -3.00 13.02 -6.62
N ASN A 280 -2.05 13.04 -7.56
CA ASN A 280 -1.23 11.87 -7.86
C ASN A 280 -0.30 11.51 -6.71
N GLY A 281 0.26 12.49 -6.01
CA GLY A 281 1.06 12.25 -4.81
C GLY A 281 0.26 11.56 -3.70
N ILE A 282 -0.92 12.06 -3.38
CA ILE A 282 -1.78 11.48 -2.33
C ILE A 282 -2.29 10.10 -2.74
N LYS A 283 -2.80 9.95 -3.96
CA LYS A 283 -3.34 8.70 -4.49
C LYS A 283 -2.28 7.58 -4.51
N ARG A 284 -1.09 7.87 -5.02
CA ARG A 284 -0.01 6.88 -5.12
C ARG A 284 0.69 6.67 -3.77
N GLY A 285 0.71 7.68 -2.90
CA GLY A 285 1.11 7.52 -1.51
C GLY A 285 0.21 6.54 -0.79
N LEU A 286 -1.11 6.71 -0.85
CA LEU A 286 -2.09 5.77 -0.28
C LEU A 286 -1.96 4.36 -0.86
N PHE A 287 -1.78 4.26 -2.18
CA PHE A 287 -1.61 2.97 -2.86
C PHE A 287 -0.38 2.21 -2.36
N SER A 288 0.72 2.92 -2.07
CA SER A 288 1.96 2.32 -1.58
C SER A 288 1.89 1.99 -0.09
N ASN A 289 1.61 2.97 0.77
CA ASN A 289 1.70 2.80 2.23
C ASN A 289 0.44 2.23 2.89
N GLU A 290 -0.66 2.16 2.16
CA GLU A 290 -1.96 1.62 2.59
C GLU A 290 -2.58 2.29 3.85
N ALA A 291 -2.03 3.39 4.32
CA ALA A 291 -2.47 4.05 5.56
C ALA A 291 -3.86 4.69 5.40
N GLY A 292 -4.82 4.23 6.15
CA GLY A 292 -6.23 4.65 6.05
C GLY A 292 -7.08 3.79 5.12
N SER A 293 -6.48 2.92 4.30
CA SER A 293 -7.22 2.00 3.43
C SER A 293 -7.87 0.83 4.17
N GLY A 294 -7.31 0.44 5.31
CA GLY A 294 -7.77 -0.72 6.06
C GLY A 294 -7.21 -2.07 5.57
N SER A 295 -6.28 -2.10 4.62
CA SER A 295 -5.67 -3.35 4.12
C SER A 295 -4.71 -3.94 5.15
N ALA A 296 -3.70 -3.19 5.55
CA ALA A 296 -2.67 -3.63 6.49
C ALA A 296 -3.21 -4.12 7.85
N PRO A 297 -4.30 -3.57 8.41
CA PRO A 297 -4.96 -4.11 9.59
C PRO A 297 -5.37 -5.58 9.49
N CYS A 298 -5.66 -6.10 8.29
CA CYS A 298 -5.96 -7.52 8.08
C CYS A 298 -4.77 -8.42 8.42
N ALA A 299 -3.53 -7.98 8.14
CA ALA A 299 -2.32 -8.67 8.59
C ALA A 299 -2.01 -8.38 10.05
N ALA A 300 -2.16 -7.13 10.49
CA ALA A 300 -1.88 -6.72 11.86
C ALA A 300 -2.66 -7.56 12.89
N ALA A 301 -3.89 -7.99 12.57
CA ALA A 301 -4.67 -8.89 13.41
C ALA A 301 -4.01 -10.24 13.69
N ALA A 302 -3.22 -10.75 12.75
CA ALA A 302 -2.58 -12.06 12.87
C ALA A 302 -1.38 -12.07 13.84
N ALA A 303 -0.90 -10.89 14.25
CA ALA A 303 0.19 -10.79 15.21
C ALA A 303 -0.21 -11.25 16.61
N VAL A 304 0.72 -11.91 17.30
CA VAL A 304 0.66 -12.13 18.73
C VAL A 304 1.62 -11.15 19.40
N ALA A 305 1.07 -10.30 20.23
CA ALA A 305 1.80 -9.36 21.06
C ALA A 305 1.09 -9.24 22.41
N ASP A 306 1.83 -8.97 23.46
CA ASP A 306 1.32 -8.75 24.82
C ASP A 306 0.50 -7.44 24.91
N ASN A 307 0.76 -6.49 23.99
CA ASN A 307 0.08 -5.20 23.94
C ASN A 307 -0.30 -4.81 22.51
N PRO A 308 -1.59 -4.51 22.23
CA PRO A 308 -2.06 -4.06 20.93
C PRO A 308 -1.30 -2.85 20.35
N VAL A 309 -0.82 -1.95 21.23
CA VAL A 309 -0.11 -0.73 20.86
C VAL A 309 1.22 -1.04 20.16
N LYS A 310 1.92 -2.10 20.57
CA LYS A 310 3.19 -2.48 19.94
C LYS A 310 3.03 -2.84 18.47
N VAL A 311 1.96 -3.58 18.12
CA VAL A 311 1.63 -3.86 16.71
C VAL A 311 1.25 -2.57 15.98
N GLY A 312 0.50 -1.67 16.62
CA GLY A 312 0.20 -0.35 16.07
C GLY A 312 1.47 0.45 15.75
N LEU A 313 2.42 0.47 16.67
CA LEU A 313 3.71 1.18 16.51
C LEU A 313 4.55 0.60 15.36
N THR A 314 4.62 -0.73 15.23
CA THR A 314 5.34 -1.36 14.12
C THR A 314 4.68 -1.11 12.77
N GLN A 315 3.35 -1.07 12.70
CA GLN A 315 2.65 -0.75 11.46
C GLN A 315 2.84 0.73 11.06
N ALA A 316 2.90 1.65 12.02
CA ALA A 316 3.27 3.03 11.77
C ALA A 316 4.72 3.15 11.24
N LEU A 317 5.66 2.39 11.78
CA LEU A 317 7.03 2.30 11.26
C LEU A 317 7.08 1.76 9.83
N GLY A 318 6.24 0.77 9.53
CA GLY A 318 6.11 0.21 8.18
C GLY A 318 5.78 1.26 7.12
N VAL A 319 4.93 2.25 7.44
CA VAL A 319 4.61 3.38 6.55
C VAL A 319 5.85 4.24 6.24
N PHE A 320 6.72 4.48 7.25
CA PHE A 320 7.98 5.19 7.04
C PHE A 320 8.93 4.42 6.13
N ILE A 321 9.14 3.13 6.41
CA ILE A 321 10.04 2.28 5.61
C ILE A 321 9.55 2.25 4.16
N ASP A 322 8.26 2.06 3.96
CA ASP A 322 7.67 2.00 2.63
C ASP A 322 7.91 3.30 1.85
N THR A 323 7.35 4.40 2.34
CA THR A 323 7.23 5.59 1.51
C THR A 323 8.44 6.52 1.64
N LEU A 324 8.95 6.76 2.87
CA LEU A 324 10.09 7.67 3.05
C LEU A 324 11.43 7.03 2.66
N MET A 325 11.52 5.70 2.69
CA MET A 325 12.74 5.01 2.23
C MET A 325 12.58 4.46 0.81
N ILE A 326 11.75 3.43 0.62
CA ILE A 326 11.73 2.67 -0.64
C ILE A 326 11.11 3.48 -1.80
N CYS A 327 9.98 4.18 -1.59
CA CYS A 327 9.45 5.05 -2.65
C CYS A 327 10.40 6.18 -3.02
N SER A 328 11.11 6.74 -2.02
CA SER A 328 12.14 7.76 -2.30
C SER A 328 13.30 7.21 -3.12
N CYS A 329 13.68 5.94 -2.92
CA CYS A 329 14.67 5.28 -3.77
C CYS A 329 14.26 5.31 -5.25
N THR A 330 13.04 4.87 -5.55
CA THR A 330 12.51 4.88 -6.91
C THR A 330 12.44 6.30 -7.48
N ALA A 331 11.99 7.26 -6.66
CA ALA A 331 11.92 8.66 -7.06
C ALA A 331 13.30 9.22 -7.38
N MET A 332 14.32 8.94 -6.56
CA MET A 332 15.71 9.40 -6.81
C MET A 332 16.27 8.80 -8.08
N ILE A 333 16.10 7.51 -8.34
CA ILE A 333 16.52 6.86 -9.60
C ILE A 333 15.97 7.64 -10.80
N MET A 334 14.68 7.96 -10.79
CA MET A 334 14.01 8.64 -11.90
C MET A 334 14.41 10.11 -12.00
N LEU A 335 14.44 10.83 -10.88
CA LEU A 335 14.67 12.29 -10.88
C LEU A 335 16.14 12.68 -11.09
N LEU A 336 17.09 11.78 -10.82
CA LEU A 336 18.51 11.92 -11.18
C LEU A 336 18.77 11.58 -12.65
N THR A 337 17.78 11.07 -13.39
CA THR A 337 17.87 10.83 -14.82
C THR A 337 17.47 12.10 -15.59
N PRO A 338 18.22 12.51 -16.65
CA PRO A 338 17.84 13.64 -17.47
C PRO A 338 16.43 13.49 -18.06
N ALA A 339 15.55 14.46 -17.84
CA ALA A 339 14.15 14.41 -18.24
C ALA A 339 13.94 14.10 -19.74
N LYS A 340 14.83 14.62 -20.61
CA LYS A 340 14.79 14.37 -22.07
C LYS A 340 14.86 12.88 -22.44
N LEU A 341 15.49 12.04 -21.61
CA LEU A 341 15.63 10.61 -21.89
C LEU A 341 14.37 9.81 -21.52
N THR A 342 13.52 10.38 -20.70
CA THR A 342 12.32 9.73 -20.15
C THR A 342 11.03 10.43 -20.59
N GLU A 343 11.11 11.47 -21.40
CA GLU A 343 9.96 12.22 -21.89
C GLU A 343 8.99 11.33 -22.69
N GLY A 344 7.71 11.38 -22.35
CA GLY A 344 6.65 10.58 -22.99
C GLY A 344 6.62 9.12 -22.58
N LEU A 345 7.56 8.62 -21.77
CA LEU A 345 7.54 7.26 -21.26
C LEU A 345 6.64 7.15 -20.02
N VAL A 346 5.99 6.01 -19.87
CA VAL A 346 5.13 5.69 -18.73
C VAL A 346 5.38 4.27 -18.22
N GLY A 347 4.95 3.96 -17.00
CA GLY A 347 5.07 2.61 -16.46
C GLY A 347 6.51 2.10 -16.42
N MET A 348 6.70 0.84 -16.75
CA MET A 348 8.03 0.21 -16.66
C MET A 348 9.02 0.75 -17.69
N ASP A 349 8.56 1.23 -18.83
CA ASP A 349 9.43 1.85 -19.85
C ASP A 349 10.19 3.05 -19.26
N LEU A 350 9.50 3.86 -18.45
CA LEU A 350 10.10 5.01 -17.77
C LEU A 350 11.18 4.58 -16.76
N LEU A 351 10.84 3.66 -15.84
CA LEU A 351 11.77 3.24 -14.78
C LEU A 351 12.97 2.47 -15.33
N GLN A 352 12.73 1.57 -16.29
CA GLN A 352 13.80 0.80 -16.89
C GLN A 352 14.72 1.68 -17.74
N LYS A 353 14.19 2.72 -18.41
CA LYS A 353 15.01 3.70 -19.13
C LYS A 353 15.88 4.53 -18.18
N ALA A 354 15.33 4.91 -17.02
CA ALA A 354 16.11 5.58 -15.98
C ALA A 354 17.24 4.68 -15.44
N MET A 355 16.95 3.41 -15.20
CA MET A 355 17.96 2.45 -14.76
C MET A 355 19.00 2.13 -15.83
N GLU A 356 18.60 2.10 -17.09
CA GLU A 356 19.53 1.96 -18.23
C GLU A 356 20.53 3.10 -18.28
N TYR A 357 20.08 4.33 -18.04
CA TYR A 357 20.96 5.49 -17.97
C TYR A 357 22.02 5.35 -16.86
N HIS A 358 21.63 4.88 -15.67
CA HIS A 358 22.54 4.77 -14.52
C HIS A 358 23.45 3.55 -14.56
N LEU A 359 22.96 2.41 -15.04
CA LEU A 359 23.61 1.09 -14.88
C LEU A 359 23.66 0.27 -16.19
N GLY A 360 23.27 0.86 -17.33
CA GLY A 360 23.22 0.15 -18.61
C GLY A 360 22.22 -1.02 -18.59
N SER A 361 22.49 -2.03 -19.38
CA SER A 361 21.63 -3.22 -19.50
C SER A 361 21.44 -3.97 -18.18
N PHE A 362 22.44 -3.92 -17.27
CA PHE A 362 22.30 -4.49 -15.93
C PHE A 362 21.12 -3.86 -15.17
N GLY A 363 20.96 -2.53 -15.25
CA GLY A 363 19.86 -1.82 -14.59
C GLY A 363 18.48 -2.27 -15.08
N VAL A 364 18.33 -2.49 -16.37
CA VAL A 364 17.07 -2.96 -16.98
C VAL A 364 16.71 -4.36 -16.48
N ILE A 365 17.70 -5.28 -16.47
CA ILE A 365 17.52 -6.66 -15.95
C ILE A 365 17.25 -6.63 -14.45
N PHE A 366 18.00 -5.83 -13.69
CA PHE A 366 17.83 -5.72 -12.25
C PHE A 366 16.40 -5.29 -11.87
N ILE A 367 15.83 -4.28 -12.56
CA ILE A 367 14.44 -3.86 -12.33
C ILE A 367 13.46 -4.98 -12.69
N ALA A 368 13.65 -5.69 -13.78
CA ALA A 368 12.76 -6.78 -14.16
C ALA A 368 12.72 -7.88 -13.09
N VAL A 369 13.88 -8.32 -12.60
CA VAL A 369 13.99 -9.36 -11.56
C VAL A 369 13.46 -8.85 -10.22
N THR A 370 13.81 -7.65 -9.81
CA THR A 370 13.34 -7.02 -8.56
C THR A 370 11.82 -6.87 -8.60
N LEU A 371 11.27 -6.39 -9.70
CA LEU A 371 9.83 -6.24 -9.85
C LEU A 371 9.10 -7.59 -9.83
N TRP A 372 9.68 -8.64 -10.42
CA TRP A 372 9.12 -10.00 -10.31
C TRP A 372 8.98 -10.41 -8.84
N LEU A 373 10.03 -10.27 -8.05
CA LEU A 373 10.03 -10.63 -6.63
C LEU A 373 9.05 -9.77 -5.82
N PHE A 374 9.06 -8.46 -6.02
CA PHE A 374 8.14 -7.52 -5.37
C PHE A 374 6.68 -7.79 -5.74
N SER A 375 6.41 -8.05 -7.00
CA SER A 375 5.07 -8.37 -7.50
C SER A 375 4.56 -9.70 -6.95
N PHE A 376 5.43 -10.69 -6.88
CA PHE A 376 5.09 -11.99 -6.33
C PHE A 376 4.79 -11.91 -4.82
N SER A 377 5.61 -11.17 -4.06
CA SER A 377 5.36 -10.93 -2.63
C SER A 377 4.07 -10.17 -2.41
N THR A 378 3.81 -9.12 -3.20
CA THR A 378 2.55 -8.36 -3.15
C THR A 378 1.35 -9.26 -3.40
N PHE A 379 1.40 -10.11 -4.42
CA PHE A 379 0.30 -11.02 -4.74
C PHE A 379 -0.02 -12.01 -3.60
N ILE A 380 1.00 -12.60 -2.98
CA ILE A 380 0.81 -13.47 -1.82
C ILE A 380 0.23 -12.66 -0.63
N GLY A 381 0.74 -11.47 -0.39
CA GLY A 381 0.31 -10.62 0.73
C GLY A 381 -1.13 -10.14 0.61
N ILE A 382 -1.58 -9.72 -0.58
CA ILE A 382 -3.00 -9.34 -0.77
C ILE A 382 -3.95 -10.52 -0.61
N LEU A 383 -3.53 -11.73 -0.97
CA LEU A 383 -4.32 -12.94 -0.71
C LEU A 383 -4.37 -13.27 0.79
N PHE A 384 -3.30 -12.95 1.53
CA PHE A 384 -3.33 -13.04 2.99
C PHE A 384 -4.35 -12.07 3.60
N TYR A 385 -4.44 -10.84 3.09
CA TYR A 385 -5.47 -9.88 3.52
C TYR A 385 -6.88 -10.35 3.16
N ALA A 386 -7.05 -10.87 1.95
CA ALA A 386 -8.34 -11.30 1.42
C ALA A 386 -8.99 -12.39 2.28
N ARG A 387 -8.20 -13.29 2.88
CA ARG A 387 -8.75 -14.41 3.67
C ARG A 387 -9.69 -13.96 4.79
N SER A 388 -9.38 -12.85 5.47
CA SER A 388 -10.23 -12.29 6.53
C SER A 388 -11.57 -11.80 5.98
N ASN A 389 -11.56 -11.09 4.85
CA ASN A 389 -12.77 -10.58 4.22
C ASN A 389 -13.62 -11.69 3.59
N VAL A 390 -12.99 -12.70 2.98
CA VAL A 390 -13.68 -13.90 2.47
C VAL A 390 -14.36 -14.66 3.62
N ALA A 391 -13.66 -14.86 4.73
CA ALA A 391 -14.22 -15.51 5.90
C ALA A 391 -15.38 -14.72 6.51
N TYR A 392 -15.30 -13.38 6.54
CA TYR A 392 -16.37 -12.52 7.03
C TYR A 392 -17.64 -12.62 6.17
N LEU A 393 -17.51 -12.67 4.84
CA LEU A 393 -18.64 -12.68 3.91
C LEU A 393 -19.26 -14.06 3.73
N PHE A 394 -18.43 -15.09 3.61
CA PHE A 394 -18.85 -16.44 3.19
C PHE A 394 -18.67 -17.52 4.26
N GLY A 395 -18.15 -17.12 5.44
CA GLY A 395 -17.88 -18.06 6.54
C GLY A 395 -16.59 -18.85 6.39
N ASP A 396 -16.34 -19.70 7.37
CA ASP A 396 -15.10 -20.47 7.51
C ASP A 396 -15.18 -21.77 6.67
N ASN A 397 -14.92 -21.67 5.38
CA ASN A 397 -14.90 -22.85 4.50
C ASN A 397 -13.79 -22.73 3.43
N TRP A 398 -13.19 -23.86 3.10
CA TRP A 398 -12.13 -23.95 2.09
C TRP A 398 -12.59 -23.64 0.67
N PHE A 399 -13.87 -23.86 0.38
CA PHE A 399 -14.39 -23.61 -0.97
C PHE A 399 -14.35 -22.12 -1.30
N SER A 400 -14.89 -21.26 -0.44
CA SER A 400 -14.88 -19.81 -0.66
C SER A 400 -13.45 -19.23 -0.71
N GLN A 401 -12.56 -19.72 0.16
CA GLN A 401 -11.14 -19.33 0.15
C GLN A 401 -10.46 -19.72 -1.17
N THR A 402 -10.69 -20.95 -1.65
CA THR A 402 -10.12 -21.42 -2.90
C THR A 402 -10.73 -20.72 -4.11
N ALA A 403 -12.05 -20.50 -4.12
CA ALA A 403 -12.75 -19.77 -5.18
C ALA A 403 -12.18 -18.37 -5.37
N TYR A 404 -11.92 -17.63 -4.27
CA TYR A 404 -11.30 -16.32 -4.37
C TYR A 404 -9.84 -16.39 -4.86
N LYS A 405 -9.05 -17.37 -4.44
CA LYS A 405 -7.68 -17.58 -4.97
C LYS A 405 -7.69 -17.82 -6.48
N VAL A 406 -8.62 -18.64 -6.96
CA VAL A 406 -8.80 -18.90 -8.41
C VAL A 406 -9.21 -17.62 -9.14
N LEU A 407 -10.12 -16.83 -8.58
CA LEU A 407 -10.49 -15.53 -9.14
C LEU A 407 -9.28 -14.59 -9.22
N ALA A 408 -8.48 -14.50 -8.17
CA ALA A 408 -7.28 -13.66 -8.17
C ALA A 408 -6.23 -14.13 -9.20
N LEU A 409 -6.07 -15.45 -9.39
CA LEU A 409 -5.22 -16.01 -10.45
C LEU A 409 -5.75 -15.69 -11.85
N ALA A 410 -7.07 -15.71 -12.04
CA ALA A 410 -7.68 -15.29 -13.30
C ALA A 410 -7.44 -13.79 -13.55
N MET A 411 -7.56 -12.94 -12.52
CA MET A 411 -7.24 -11.53 -12.64
C MET A 411 -5.75 -11.26 -12.91
N LEU A 412 -4.88 -12.07 -12.31
CA LEU A 412 -3.44 -12.05 -12.62
C LEU A 412 -3.19 -12.36 -14.11
N PHE A 413 -3.88 -13.37 -14.67
CA PHE A 413 -3.76 -13.71 -16.09
C PHE A 413 -4.28 -12.59 -17.00
N VAL A 414 -5.48 -12.09 -16.72
CA VAL A 414 -6.10 -11.01 -17.51
C VAL A 414 -5.23 -9.75 -17.51
N GLY A 415 -4.71 -9.36 -16.34
CA GLY A 415 -3.90 -8.16 -16.19
C GLY A 415 -2.61 -8.17 -17.01
N GLY A 416 -1.93 -9.30 -17.10
CA GLY A 416 -0.69 -9.42 -17.88
C GLY A 416 -0.87 -9.22 -19.40
N LEU A 417 -2.11 -9.31 -19.89
CA LEU A 417 -2.47 -9.14 -21.31
C LEU A 417 -3.26 -7.84 -21.56
N ALA A 418 -3.69 -7.14 -20.51
CA ALA A 418 -4.50 -5.94 -20.61
C ALA A 418 -3.65 -4.68 -20.88
N ALA A 419 -4.31 -3.63 -21.38
CA ALA A 419 -3.67 -2.31 -21.53
C ALA A 419 -3.39 -1.67 -20.16
N TYR A 420 -2.24 -0.98 -20.04
CA TYR A 420 -1.76 -0.37 -18.80
C TYR A 420 -2.80 0.51 -18.09
N THR A 421 -3.54 1.33 -18.83
CA THR A 421 -4.51 2.27 -18.26
C THR A 421 -5.71 1.58 -17.60
N ILE A 422 -6.16 0.45 -18.15
CA ILE A 422 -7.36 -0.26 -17.67
C ILE A 422 -7.12 -0.98 -16.34
N VAL A 423 -5.91 -1.51 -16.13
CA VAL A 423 -5.60 -2.32 -14.94
C VAL A 423 -5.56 -1.50 -13.65
N TRP A 424 -5.28 -0.19 -13.73
CA TRP A 424 -5.22 0.68 -12.56
C TRP A 424 -6.60 1.03 -11.99
N ASP A 425 -7.59 1.23 -12.85
CA ASP A 425 -8.90 1.80 -12.44
C ASP A 425 -9.62 0.89 -11.43
N LEU A 426 -9.56 -0.42 -11.61
CA LEU A 426 -10.22 -1.36 -10.69
C LEU A 426 -9.56 -1.36 -9.31
N GLY A 427 -8.24 -1.32 -9.26
CA GLY A 427 -7.47 -1.21 -8.00
C GLY A 427 -7.75 0.11 -7.28
N ASP A 428 -7.72 1.22 -8.01
CA ASP A 428 -7.97 2.56 -7.49
C ASP A 428 -9.42 2.73 -6.98
N VAL A 429 -10.41 2.16 -7.66
CA VAL A 429 -11.80 2.12 -7.18
C VAL A 429 -11.90 1.31 -5.90
N GLY A 430 -11.33 0.12 -5.87
CA GLY A 430 -11.40 -0.75 -4.70
C GLY A 430 -10.75 -0.12 -3.47
N ILE A 431 -9.52 0.41 -3.59
CA ILE A 431 -8.83 1.06 -2.47
C ILE A 431 -9.55 2.32 -2.01
N GLY A 432 -10.14 3.08 -2.94
CA GLY A 432 -10.92 4.27 -2.62
C GLY A 432 -12.17 3.95 -1.80
N LEU A 433 -12.94 2.95 -2.20
CA LEU A 433 -14.12 2.50 -1.44
C LEU A 433 -13.76 1.95 -0.07
N MET A 434 -12.71 1.11 0.03
CA MET A 434 -12.20 0.63 1.31
C MET A 434 -11.88 1.80 2.23
N THR A 435 -11.16 2.79 1.71
CA THR A 435 -10.73 3.98 2.46
C THR A 435 -11.93 4.75 3.03
N ILE A 436 -12.98 4.97 2.24
CA ILE A 436 -14.18 5.67 2.72
C ILE A 436 -14.80 4.95 3.91
N PHE A 437 -15.09 3.65 3.75
CA PHE A 437 -15.75 2.88 4.82
C PHE A 437 -14.88 2.78 6.07
N ASN A 438 -13.58 2.67 5.89
CA ASN A 438 -12.66 2.57 7.01
C ASN A 438 -12.49 3.93 7.72
N ILE A 439 -12.12 5.00 7.02
CA ILE A 439 -11.86 6.32 7.62
C ILE A 439 -13.07 6.84 8.39
N ILE A 440 -14.27 6.73 7.83
CA ILE A 440 -15.51 7.16 8.52
C ILE A 440 -15.65 6.45 9.87
N MET A 441 -15.31 5.16 9.93
CA MET A 441 -15.45 4.37 11.15
C MET A 441 -14.28 4.50 12.11
N LEU A 442 -13.11 4.94 11.63
CA LEU A 442 -11.95 5.19 12.50
C LEU A 442 -12.23 6.33 13.50
N TYR A 443 -12.97 7.37 13.11
CA TYR A 443 -13.28 8.48 14.03
C TYR A 443 -13.96 8.01 15.34
N PRO A 444 -15.11 7.32 15.30
CA PRO A 444 -15.76 6.86 16.53
C PRO A 444 -14.97 5.74 17.24
N LEU A 445 -14.26 4.88 16.51
CA LEU A 445 -13.49 3.76 17.05
C LEU A 445 -12.15 4.21 17.67
N SER A 446 -11.57 5.31 17.20
CA SER A 446 -10.24 5.77 17.62
C SER A 446 -10.09 5.94 19.13
N LYS A 447 -11.17 6.25 19.85
CA LYS A 447 -11.16 6.39 21.32
C LYS A 447 -10.57 5.16 22.01
N LYS A 448 -10.86 3.94 21.52
CA LYS A 448 -10.32 2.70 22.09
C LYS A 448 -8.81 2.58 21.87
N ALA A 449 -8.34 2.82 20.65
CA ALA A 449 -6.90 2.81 20.35
C ALA A 449 -6.15 3.90 21.14
N LEU A 450 -6.72 5.11 21.26
CA LEU A 450 -6.14 6.19 22.04
C LEU A 450 -6.11 5.90 23.55
N ASN A 451 -7.10 5.19 24.08
CA ASN A 451 -7.08 4.74 25.46
C ASN A 451 -5.99 3.68 25.68
N ALA A 452 -5.87 2.70 24.79
CA ALA A 452 -4.80 1.71 24.82
C ALA A 452 -3.41 2.37 24.78
N LEU A 453 -3.23 3.41 23.93
CA LEU A 453 -2.00 4.19 23.87
C LEU A 453 -1.70 4.88 25.23
N LYS A 454 -2.68 5.51 25.84
CA LYS A 454 -2.52 6.16 27.15
C LYS A 454 -2.13 5.15 28.24
N GLU A 455 -2.73 3.98 28.25
CA GLU A 455 -2.40 2.91 29.21
C GLU A 455 -0.98 2.37 28.98
N TYR A 456 -0.57 2.22 27.71
CA TYR A 456 0.79 1.84 27.37
C TYR A 456 1.81 2.86 27.88
N GLU A 457 1.57 4.14 27.65
CA GLU A 457 2.44 5.24 28.10
C GLU A 457 2.54 5.29 29.64
N LYS A 458 1.42 5.11 30.37
CA LYS A 458 1.42 5.08 31.84
C LYS A 458 2.21 3.94 32.46
N LYS A 459 2.29 2.80 31.76
CA LYS A 459 3.08 1.65 32.24
C LYS A 459 4.57 1.78 31.98
N LYS A 460 4.94 2.70 31.09
CA LYS A 460 6.32 2.92 30.68
C LYS A 460 7.02 3.99 31.51
N PHE A 461 6.26 4.96 31.97
CA PHE A 461 6.69 6.09 32.83
C PHE A 461 6.05 5.95 34.23
#